data_93342a86adccd7cba1a5bfa0f1c3bf73
#
_entry.id   93342a86adccd7cba1a5bfa0f1c3bf73
#
_cell.length_a   1.000
_cell.length_b   1.000
_cell.length_c   1.000
_cell.angle_alpha   90.00
_cell.angle_beta   90.00
_cell.angle_gamma   90.00
#
_symmetry.space_group_name_H-M   'P 1'
#
loop_
_entity.id
_entity.type
_entity.pdbx_description
1 polymer ?
#
loop_
_entity_poly.entity_id
_entity_poly.type
_entity_poly.pdbx_seq_one_letter_code
_entity_poly.pdbx_strand_id
1 'polypeptide(L)'
;GAIISNEISKKYGEKGLPKGTLKLNFMGAAGQSFGAFATKGLEMKIEGNTNDYFGKGLSGATLIVKVPNKSTFKSNENVITGNVALYGATSGEAYINGIAGERFCVRNSGATAVVEGVGDHGCEYMTGGIALILGKIGRNFAAGMSGGIAYIYKSDKNYNIDNFNMEMVEFEKLDSQDFDIIKELLEKHYSYTHSGIAEEIILNWNLSLIHI
;
A
#
# COMPACT_ATOMS: atom_id res chain seq x y z
N GLY A 1 -6.60 9.03 -13.39
CA GLY A 1 -6.30 9.76 -12.14
C GLY A 1 -6.09 11.23 -12.42
N ALA A 2 -4.97 11.62 -13.01
CA ALA A 2 -4.55 13.01 -13.12
C ALA A 2 -5.57 13.97 -13.76
N ILE A 3 -6.20 13.59 -14.87
CA ILE A 3 -7.20 14.45 -15.55
C ILE A 3 -8.39 14.77 -14.63
N ILE A 4 -8.98 13.74 -14.01
CA ILE A 4 -10.14 13.93 -13.11
C ILE A 4 -9.70 14.73 -11.88
N SER A 5 -8.52 14.44 -11.32
CA SER A 5 -7.97 15.17 -10.18
C SER A 5 -7.76 16.65 -10.49
N ASN A 6 -7.29 16.98 -11.69
CA ASN A 6 -7.16 18.36 -12.13
C ASN A 6 -8.51 19.10 -12.15
N GLU A 7 -9.56 18.47 -12.67
CA GLU A 7 -10.91 19.08 -12.69
C GLU A 7 -11.50 19.25 -11.27
N ILE A 8 -11.27 18.28 -10.39
CA ILE A 8 -11.67 18.39 -8.98
C ILE A 8 -10.92 19.54 -8.31
N SER A 9 -9.59 19.61 -8.48
CA SER A 9 -8.76 20.63 -7.84
C SER A 9 -9.06 22.03 -8.35
N LYS A 10 -9.34 22.20 -9.65
CA LYS A 10 -9.79 23.48 -10.20
C LYS A 10 -11.09 23.98 -9.57
N LYS A 11 -12.03 23.06 -9.31
CA LYS A 11 -13.37 23.41 -8.83
C LYS A 11 -13.48 23.52 -7.32
N TYR A 12 -12.74 22.66 -6.58
CA TYR A 12 -12.91 22.50 -5.14
C TYR A 12 -11.62 22.79 -4.33
N GLY A 13 -10.51 23.13 -5.00
CA GLY A 13 -9.23 23.39 -4.36
C GLY A 13 -8.72 22.22 -3.54
N GLU A 14 -8.03 22.53 -2.43
CA GLU A 14 -7.47 21.53 -1.50
C GLU A 14 -8.53 20.72 -0.75
N LYS A 15 -9.74 21.24 -0.62
CA LYS A 15 -10.83 20.52 0.05
C LYS A 15 -11.19 19.23 -0.66
N GLY A 16 -11.04 19.21 -2.00
CA GLY A 16 -11.45 18.09 -2.83
C GLY A 16 -12.94 17.78 -2.68
N LEU A 17 -13.30 16.53 -2.88
CA LEU A 17 -14.65 16.01 -2.68
C LEU A 17 -14.69 15.12 -1.41
N PRO A 18 -15.89 14.90 -0.83
CA PRO A 18 -16.05 13.89 0.22
C PRO A 18 -15.54 12.52 -0.22
N LYS A 19 -14.99 11.73 0.71
CA LYS A 19 -14.45 10.39 0.43
C LYS A 19 -15.47 9.53 -0.34
N GLY A 20 -15.05 8.87 -1.43
CA GLY A 20 -15.86 7.96 -2.20
C GLY A 20 -16.96 8.61 -3.05
N THR A 21 -16.89 9.93 -3.29
CA THR A 21 -17.87 10.63 -4.14
C THR A 21 -17.84 10.13 -5.59
N LEU A 22 -16.63 9.87 -6.12
CA LEU A 22 -16.43 9.33 -7.47
C LEU A 22 -15.79 7.96 -7.37
N LYS A 23 -16.52 6.93 -7.78
CA LYS A 23 -16.03 5.54 -7.80
C LYS A 23 -15.83 5.10 -9.25
N LEU A 24 -14.59 4.73 -9.57
CA LEU A 24 -14.18 4.28 -10.89
C LEU A 24 -13.72 2.83 -10.81
N ASN A 25 -14.41 1.94 -11.51
CA ASN A 25 -14.06 0.53 -11.57
C ASN A 25 -13.51 0.18 -12.94
N PHE A 26 -12.36 -0.49 -12.95
CA PHE A 26 -11.62 -0.93 -14.13
C PHE A 26 -11.43 -2.44 -14.09
N MET A 27 -11.31 -3.05 -15.26
CA MET A 27 -11.00 -4.46 -15.42
C MET A 27 -9.86 -4.64 -16.43
N GLY A 28 -8.92 -5.52 -16.15
CA GLY A 28 -7.80 -5.86 -17.02
C GLY A 28 -6.48 -5.26 -16.56
N ALA A 29 -5.57 -4.98 -17.50
CA ALA A 29 -4.25 -4.45 -17.22
C ALA A 29 -4.25 -2.92 -17.36
N ALA A 30 -3.88 -2.21 -16.32
CA ALA A 30 -3.58 -0.79 -16.41
C ALA A 30 -2.11 -0.58 -16.77
N GLY A 31 -1.85 0.41 -17.62
CA GLY A 31 -0.50 0.84 -17.93
C GLY A 31 0.18 1.55 -16.74
N GLN A 32 1.22 2.31 -17.07
CA GLN A 32 1.96 3.09 -16.08
C GLN A 32 1.10 4.20 -15.45
N SER A 33 1.44 4.57 -14.21
CA SER A 33 0.89 5.72 -13.50
C SER A 33 -0.62 5.65 -13.23
N PHE A 34 -1.18 4.44 -13.08
CA PHE A 34 -2.58 4.30 -12.64
C PHE A 34 -2.76 4.96 -11.28
N GLY A 35 -3.75 5.84 -11.17
CA GLY A 35 -4.03 6.58 -9.94
C GLY A 35 -2.99 7.67 -9.59
N ALA A 36 -2.04 7.99 -10.48
CA ALA A 36 -1.08 9.05 -10.23
C ALA A 36 -1.78 10.38 -9.97
N PHE A 37 -1.33 11.09 -8.92
CA PHE A 37 -1.87 12.37 -8.46
C PHE A 37 -3.38 12.34 -8.16
N ALA A 38 -3.91 11.15 -7.85
CA ALA A 38 -5.33 11.02 -7.53
C ALA A 38 -5.66 11.75 -6.22
N THR A 39 -6.66 12.65 -6.30
CA THR A 39 -7.01 13.57 -5.22
C THR A 39 -8.21 13.08 -4.41
N LYS A 40 -8.43 13.71 -3.27
CA LYS A 40 -9.51 13.42 -2.33
C LYS A 40 -10.89 13.39 -3.01
N GLY A 41 -11.65 12.36 -2.68
CA GLY A 41 -12.99 12.09 -3.23
C GLY A 41 -13.02 11.06 -4.34
N LEU A 42 -11.85 10.69 -4.92
CA LEU A 42 -11.74 9.58 -5.86
C LEU A 42 -11.54 8.24 -5.12
N GLU A 43 -12.27 7.23 -5.58
CA GLU A 43 -12.00 5.83 -5.33
C GLU A 43 -11.79 5.15 -6.69
N MET A 44 -10.60 4.61 -6.92
CA MET A 44 -10.26 3.93 -8.16
C MET A 44 -9.92 2.48 -7.86
N LYS A 45 -10.70 1.56 -8.40
CA LYS A 45 -10.51 0.12 -8.25
C LYS A 45 -10.20 -0.51 -9.58
N ILE A 46 -9.16 -1.33 -9.63
CA ILE A 46 -8.88 -2.19 -10.78
C ILE A 46 -8.92 -3.66 -10.36
N GLU A 47 -9.71 -4.46 -11.08
CA GLU A 47 -9.64 -5.91 -11.03
C GLU A 47 -8.72 -6.38 -12.16
N GLY A 48 -7.47 -6.67 -11.79
CA GLY A 48 -6.39 -6.94 -12.73
C GLY A 48 -5.03 -6.59 -12.15
N ASN A 49 -4.18 -5.97 -12.96
CA ASN A 49 -2.84 -5.55 -12.57
C ASN A 49 -2.55 -4.10 -12.96
N THR A 50 -1.52 -3.53 -12.39
CA THR A 50 -0.99 -2.20 -12.72
C THR A 50 0.50 -2.28 -13.02
N ASN A 51 0.99 -1.33 -13.82
CA ASN A 51 2.41 -1.22 -14.13
C ASN A 51 3.07 -0.20 -13.17
N ASP A 52 4.25 0.31 -13.53
CA ASP A 52 5.06 1.20 -12.72
C ASP A 52 4.35 2.51 -12.35
N TYR A 53 4.81 3.14 -11.28
CA TYR A 53 4.32 4.42 -10.77
C TYR A 53 2.84 4.43 -10.35
N PHE A 54 2.30 3.27 -9.96
CA PHE A 54 0.96 3.21 -9.36
C PHE A 54 0.87 4.18 -8.19
N GLY A 55 -0.15 5.04 -8.18
CA GLY A 55 -0.38 6.00 -7.10
C GLY A 55 0.75 7.01 -6.86
N LYS A 56 1.65 7.24 -7.84
CA LYS A 56 2.68 8.29 -7.73
C LYS A 56 2.06 9.61 -7.35
N GLY A 57 2.56 10.24 -6.28
CA GLY A 57 2.03 11.52 -5.82
C GLY A 57 0.56 11.46 -5.38
N LEU A 58 0.09 10.31 -4.90
CA LEU A 58 -1.27 10.15 -4.37
C LEU A 58 -1.58 11.26 -3.36
N SER A 59 -2.73 11.91 -3.52
CA SER A 59 -3.11 13.11 -2.77
C SER A 59 -4.55 13.03 -2.24
N GLY A 60 -4.86 11.95 -1.51
CA GLY A 60 -6.12 11.80 -0.77
C GLY A 60 -7.16 10.84 -1.38
N ALA A 61 -6.91 10.24 -2.53
CA ALA A 61 -7.79 9.21 -3.10
C ALA A 61 -7.62 7.85 -2.39
N THR A 62 -8.59 6.95 -2.64
CA THR A 62 -8.47 5.53 -2.31
C THR A 62 -8.19 4.75 -3.61
N LEU A 63 -7.08 4.00 -3.63
CA LEU A 63 -6.67 3.17 -4.75
C LEU A 63 -6.73 1.69 -4.37
N ILE A 64 -7.31 0.85 -5.23
CA ILE A 64 -7.50 -0.57 -4.95
C ILE A 64 -7.03 -1.37 -6.17
N VAL A 65 -6.13 -2.32 -5.95
CA VAL A 65 -5.75 -3.34 -6.93
C VAL A 65 -6.19 -4.69 -6.41
N LYS A 66 -7.06 -5.35 -7.14
CA LYS A 66 -7.61 -6.64 -6.78
C LYS A 66 -7.30 -7.66 -7.88
N VAL A 67 -6.81 -8.83 -7.49
CA VAL A 67 -6.67 -9.96 -8.41
C VAL A 67 -8.06 -10.43 -8.87
N PRO A 68 -8.26 -10.73 -10.18
CA PRO A 68 -9.53 -11.24 -10.66
C PRO A 68 -9.96 -12.51 -9.94
N ASN A 69 -11.24 -12.61 -9.57
CA ASN A 69 -11.77 -13.76 -8.81
C ASN A 69 -11.56 -15.12 -9.51
N LYS A 70 -11.36 -15.11 -10.83
CA LYS A 70 -11.13 -16.33 -11.64
C LYS A 70 -9.65 -16.71 -11.71
N SER A 71 -8.75 -15.96 -11.10
CA SER A 71 -7.32 -16.26 -11.11
C SER A 71 -7.04 -17.54 -10.32
N THR A 72 -6.16 -18.36 -10.86
CA THR A 72 -5.77 -19.66 -10.27
C THR A 72 -4.48 -19.59 -9.46
N PHE A 73 -3.82 -18.45 -9.45
CA PHE A 73 -2.59 -18.20 -8.71
C PHE A 73 -2.88 -17.48 -7.38
N LYS A 74 -1.98 -17.62 -6.43
CA LYS A 74 -2.05 -16.91 -5.15
C LYS A 74 -1.51 -15.48 -5.33
N SER A 75 -2.28 -14.49 -4.89
CA SER A 75 -1.92 -13.08 -4.99
C SER A 75 -0.60 -12.75 -4.29
N ASN A 76 -0.40 -13.25 -3.09
CA ASN A 76 0.78 -13.02 -2.26
C ASN A 76 2.07 -13.70 -2.76
N GLU A 77 2.01 -14.44 -3.85
CA GLU A 77 3.17 -15.06 -4.51
C GLU A 77 3.50 -14.39 -5.87
N ASN A 78 2.69 -13.41 -6.30
CA ASN A 78 2.79 -12.81 -7.63
C ASN A 78 2.85 -11.29 -7.60
N VAL A 79 3.68 -10.71 -8.48
CA VAL A 79 3.76 -9.25 -8.65
C VAL A 79 2.53 -8.79 -9.44
N ILE A 80 1.69 -7.97 -8.81
CA ILE A 80 0.44 -7.43 -9.37
C ILE A 80 0.55 -5.94 -9.66
N THR A 81 1.43 -5.26 -8.97
CA THR A 81 1.73 -3.84 -9.15
C THR A 81 3.20 -3.67 -9.49
N GLY A 82 3.52 -2.86 -10.49
CA GLY A 82 4.89 -2.63 -10.92
C GLY A 82 5.75 -1.89 -9.90
N ASN A 83 6.88 -1.36 -10.35
CA ASN A 83 7.87 -0.68 -9.52
C ASN A 83 7.42 0.74 -9.16
N VAL A 84 8.04 1.31 -8.13
CA VAL A 84 7.90 2.72 -7.73
C VAL A 84 6.45 3.09 -7.37
N ALA A 85 5.69 2.12 -6.85
CA ALA A 85 4.33 2.37 -6.39
C ALA A 85 4.32 3.33 -5.19
N LEU A 86 3.38 4.30 -5.20
CA LEU A 86 3.19 5.32 -4.15
C LEU A 86 4.39 6.27 -3.94
N TYR A 87 5.26 6.40 -4.93
CA TYR A 87 6.37 7.34 -4.86
C TYR A 87 5.88 8.76 -4.56
N GLY A 88 6.40 9.37 -3.49
CA GLY A 88 6.06 10.73 -3.10
C GLY A 88 4.57 10.95 -2.80
N ALA A 89 3.85 9.91 -2.39
CA ALA A 89 2.46 10.03 -1.94
C ALA A 89 2.38 10.89 -0.67
N THR A 90 1.41 11.80 -0.61
CA THR A 90 1.27 12.77 0.49
C THR A 90 0.07 12.48 1.39
N SER A 91 -0.93 11.80 0.87
CA SER A 91 -2.14 11.40 1.62
C SER A 91 -2.97 10.40 0.81
N GLY A 92 -3.97 9.81 1.42
CA GLY A 92 -4.85 8.83 0.79
C GLY A 92 -4.55 7.40 1.22
N GLU A 93 -5.20 6.46 0.60
CA GLU A 93 -5.13 5.05 0.96
C GLU A 93 -4.88 4.18 -0.29
N ALA A 94 -4.08 3.12 -0.15
CA ALA A 94 -3.87 2.14 -1.21
C ALA A 94 -3.94 0.71 -0.67
N TYR A 95 -4.67 -0.15 -1.36
CA TYR A 95 -4.87 -1.56 -1.00
C TYR A 95 -4.50 -2.44 -2.19
N ILE A 96 -3.41 -3.20 -2.07
CA ILE A 96 -2.82 -3.99 -3.15
C ILE A 96 -2.88 -5.48 -2.78
N ASN A 97 -3.77 -6.20 -3.46
CA ASN A 97 -3.91 -7.65 -3.32
C ASN A 97 -2.87 -8.36 -4.21
N GLY A 98 -1.69 -8.53 -3.67
CA GLY A 98 -0.52 -9.11 -4.31
C GLY A 98 0.76 -8.33 -3.99
N ILE A 99 1.85 -8.68 -4.67
CA ILE A 99 3.16 -8.09 -4.47
C ILE A 99 3.29 -6.82 -5.32
N ALA A 100 3.84 -5.76 -4.73
CA ALA A 100 4.36 -4.61 -5.47
C ALA A 100 5.84 -4.83 -5.79
N GLY A 101 6.30 -4.31 -6.92
CA GLY A 101 7.68 -4.37 -7.34
C GLY A 101 8.63 -3.59 -6.42
N GLU A 102 9.79 -3.21 -6.94
CA GLU A 102 10.80 -2.47 -6.20
C GLU A 102 10.34 -1.04 -5.88
N ARG A 103 10.94 -0.45 -4.83
CA ARG A 103 10.76 0.97 -4.45
C ARG A 103 9.32 1.34 -4.09
N PHE A 104 8.64 0.44 -3.41
CA PHE A 104 7.31 0.70 -2.86
C PHE A 104 7.37 1.77 -1.76
N CYS A 105 6.45 2.75 -1.76
CA CYS A 105 6.36 3.83 -0.77
C CYS A 105 7.62 4.72 -0.63
N VAL A 106 8.50 4.76 -1.62
CA VAL A 106 9.67 5.65 -1.58
C VAL A 106 9.20 7.10 -1.47
N ARG A 107 9.75 7.82 -0.48
CA ARG A 107 9.35 9.21 -0.17
C ARG A 107 7.86 9.40 0.12
N ASN A 108 7.16 8.35 0.58
CA ASN A 108 5.82 8.53 1.13
C ASN A 108 5.88 9.45 2.35
N SER A 109 5.00 10.45 2.41
CA SER A 109 4.97 11.44 3.49
C SER A 109 3.62 11.50 4.24
N GLY A 110 2.65 10.65 3.88
CA GLY A 110 1.36 10.68 4.59
C GLY A 110 0.28 9.73 4.07
N ALA A 111 0.55 8.96 3.01
CA ALA A 111 -0.40 7.96 2.55
C ALA A 111 -0.34 6.68 3.39
N THR A 112 -1.46 6.00 3.52
CA THR A 112 -1.58 4.68 4.15
C THR A 112 -1.67 3.60 3.08
N ALA A 113 -0.90 2.53 3.20
CA ALA A 113 -0.86 1.47 2.22
C ALA A 113 -0.87 0.08 2.86
N VAL A 114 -1.60 -0.86 2.25
CA VAL A 114 -1.55 -2.29 2.57
C VAL A 114 -1.18 -3.07 1.32
N VAL A 115 -0.20 -3.97 1.44
CA VAL A 115 0.33 -4.77 0.33
C VAL A 115 0.74 -6.16 0.80
N GLU A 116 0.66 -7.17 -0.06
CA GLU A 116 0.95 -8.56 0.30
C GLU A 116 2.42 -8.97 0.10
N GLY A 117 3.26 -8.03 -0.24
CA GLY A 117 4.71 -8.17 -0.37
C GLY A 117 5.32 -7.04 -1.19
N VAL A 118 6.62 -6.83 -1.07
CA VAL A 118 7.36 -5.78 -1.79
C VAL A 118 8.73 -6.26 -2.25
N GLY A 119 9.20 -5.69 -3.35
CA GLY A 119 10.56 -5.87 -3.84
C GLY A 119 11.61 -5.10 -3.04
N ASP A 120 12.79 -4.92 -3.61
CA ASP A 120 13.91 -4.20 -3.00
C ASP A 120 13.57 -2.72 -2.78
N HIS A 121 14.21 -2.10 -1.79
CA HIS A 121 14.13 -0.66 -1.52
C HIS A 121 12.73 -0.16 -1.09
N GLY A 122 11.91 -1.02 -0.45
CA GLY A 122 10.62 -0.60 0.10
C GLY A 122 10.78 0.44 1.21
N CYS A 123 9.91 1.45 1.26
CA CYS A 123 9.89 2.53 2.25
C CYS A 123 11.18 3.37 2.34
N GLU A 124 12.05 3.36 1.30
CA GLU A 124 13.23 4.23 1.27
C GLU A 124 12.83 5.71 1.38
N TYR A 125 13.55 6.44 2.23
CA TYR A 125 13.31 7.87 2.46
C TYR A 125 11.85 8.23 2.79
N MET A 126 11.08 7.29 3.34
CA MET A 126 9.74 7.56 3.83
C MET A 126 9.81 8.54 5.01
N THR A 127 8.94 9.54 5.02
CA THR A 127 8.93 10.62 6.03
C THR A 127 7.61 10.73 6.79
N GLY A 128 6.60 9.92 6.43
CA GLY A 128 5.31 9.91 7.09
C GLY A 128 4.36 8.89 6.45
N GLY A 129 3.18 8.73 7.04
CA GLY A 129 2.20 7.74 6.61
C GLY A 129 2.41 6.35 7.22
N ILE A 130 1.67 5.37 6.72
CA ILE A 130 1.68 4.00 7.24
C ILE A 130 1.80 3.02 6.08
N ALA A 131 2.71 2.05 6.20
CA ALA A 131 2.83 0.93 5.28
C ALA A 131 2.64 -0.39 6.06
N LEU A 132 1.61 -1.18 5.70
CA LEU A 132 1.39 -2.52 6.24
C LEU A 132 1.73 -3.56 5.18
N ILE A 133 2.78 -4.35 5.41
CA ILE A 133 3.27 -5.39 4.50
C ILE A 133 2.93 -6.76 5.07
N LEU A 134 2.13 -7.53 4.35
CA LEU A 134 1.62 -8.83 4.79
C LEU A 134 2.49 -10.03 4.35
N GLY A 135 3.60 -9.77 3.68
CA GLY A 135 4.45 -10.80 3.11
C GLY A 135 5.91 -10.42 3.00
N LYS A 136 6.56 -10.91 1.95
CA LYS A 136 8.00 -10.74 1.76
C LYS A 136 8.40 -9.28 1.57
N ILE A 137 9.57 -8.93 2.08
CA ILE A 137 10.27 -7.68 1.78
C ILE A 137 11.59 -8.00 1.05
N GLY A 138 11.98 -7.10 0.16
CA GLY A 138 13.28 -7.15 -0.51
C GLY A 138 14.39 -6.48 0.31
N ARG A 139 15.59 -6.37 -0.27
CA ARG A 139 16.78 -5.79 0.36
C ARG A 139 16.62 -4.28 0.58
N ASN A 140 17.41 -3.74 1.49
CA ASN A 140 17.46 -2.31 1.82
C ASN A 140 16.10 -1.71 2.19
N PHE A 141 15.22 -2.51 2.79
CA PHE A 141 13.94 -2.01 3.28
C PHE A 141 14.17 -0.93 4.35
N ALA A 142 13.40 0.16 4.27
CA ALA A 142 13.46 1.33 5.16
C ALA A 142 14.79 2.13 5.12
N ALA A 143 15.64 1.97 4.09
CA ALA A 143 16.87 2.75 3.96
C ALA A 143 16.57 4.25 3.95
N GLY A 144 17.20 5.02 4.84
CA GLY A 144 16.99 6.46 4.97
C GLY A 144 15.58 6.88 5.39
N MET A 145 14.76 5.98 5.88
CA MET A 145 13.45 6.29 6.45
C MET A 145 13.64 7.15 7.71
N SER A 146 12.96 8.27 7.77
CA SER A 146 13.10 9.27 8.86
C SER A 146 11.77 9.61 9.53
N GLY A 147 10.67 8.98 9.12
CA GLY A 147 9.36 9.16 9.73
C GLY A 147 8.29 8.29 9.06
N GLY A 148 7.13 8.24 9.68
CA GLY A 148 6.09 7.28 9.34
C GLY A 148 6.30 5.94 10.03
N ILE A 149 5.44 4.98 9.74
CA ILE A 149 5.43 3.66 10.38
C ILE A 149 5.35 2.58 9.32
N ALA A 150 6.17 1.54 9.45
CA ALA A 150 6.06 0.33 8.65
C ALA A 150 5.78 -0.87 9.55
N TYR A 151 4.62 -1.50 9.37
CA TYR A 151 4.27 -2.77 9.99
C TYR A 151 4.56 -3.92 9.02
N ILE A 152 5.29 -4.92 9.46
CA ILE A 152 5.60 -6.10 8.65
C ILE A 152 5.09 -7.36 9.36
N TYR A 153 4.23 -8.11 8.67
CA TYR A 153 3.78 -9.40 9.16
C TYR A 153 4.93 -10.41 9.07
N LYS A 154 5.37 -10.86 10.23
CA LYS A 154 6.43 -11.85 10.35
C LYS A 154 5.82 -13.25 10.32
N SER A 155 5.97 -13.93 9.19
CA SER A 155 5.85 -15.40 9.15
C SER A 155 7.25 -16.00 9.04
N ASP A 156 7.45 -17.21 9.53
CA ASP A 156 8.75 -17.92 9.45
C ASP A 156 9.29 -18.04 8.02
N LYS A 157 8.40 -17.94 7.03
CA LYS A 157 8.72 -18.03 5.60
C LYS A 157 9.13 -16.69 4.97
N ASN A 158 8.77 -15.57 5.58
CA ASN A 158 8.86 -14.25 4.96
C ASN A 158 9.92 -13.34 5.58
N TYR A 159 10.45 -13.72 6.73
CA TYR A 159 11.30 -12.87 7.52
C TYR A 159 12.78 -13.15 7.30
N ASN A 160 13.51 -12.16 6.82
CA ASN A 160 14.97 -12.12 6.83
C ASN A 160 15.42 -10.75 7.36
N ILE A 161 16.08 -10.73 8.50
CA ILE A 161 16.54 -9.50 9.16
C ILE A 161 17.56 -8.73 8.29
N ASP A 162 18.33 -9.42 7.47
CA ASP A 162 19.33 -8.80 6.59
C ASP A 162 18.71 -7.95 5.48
N ASN A 163 17.39 -8.05 5.26
CA ASN A 163 16.67 -7.22 4.30
C ASN A 163 16.41 -5.80 4.82
N PHE A 164 16.50 -5.56 6.12
CA PHE A 164 16.26 -4.25 6.71
C PHE A 164 17.54 -3.41 6.71
N ASN A 165 17.41 -2.14 6.36
CA ASN A 165 18.48 -1.17 6.56
C ASN A 165 18.24 -0.43 7.88
N MET A 166 19.00 -0.79 8.91
CA MET A 166 18.83 -0.31 10.28
C MET A 166 19.68 0.94 10.61
N GLU A 167 20.21 1.64 9.61
CA GLU A 167 21.06 2.83 9.86
C GLU A 167 20.29 3.99 10.53
N MET A 168 18.99 4.14 10.19
CA MET A 168 18.18 5.26 10.66
C MET A 168 16.86 4.84 11.33
N VAL A 169 16.60 3.55 11.46
CA VAL A 169 15.35 3.01 12.01
C VAL A 169 15.64 1.97 13.11
N GLU A 170 14.67 1.77 13.96
CA GLU A 170 14.70 0.78 15.04
C GLU A 170 13.45 -0.09 15.00
N PHE A 171 13.56 -1.30 15.54
CA PHE A 171 12.40 -2.14 15.78
C PHE A 171 11.74 -1.73 17.09
N GLU A 172 10.47 -1.39 17.02
CA GLU A 172 9.69 -1.04 18.19
C GLU A 172 8.71 -2.14 18.59
N LYS A 173 8.31 -2.14 19.86
CA LYS A 173 7.26 -3.04 20.35
C LYS A 173 5.91 -2.43 20.03
N LEU A 174 5.02 -3.26 19.50
CA LEU A 174 3.64 -2.88 19.27
C LEU A 174 2.93 -2.56 20.60
N ASP A 175 2.19 -1.46 20.59
CA ASP A 175 1.27 -1.11 21.65
C ASP A 175 -0.21 -1.42 21.28
N SER A 176 -1.15 -1.05 22.14
CA SER A 176 -2.56 -1.28 21.88
C SER A 176 -3.12 -0.48 20.70
N GLN A 177 -2.57 0.71 20.43
CA GLN A 177 -3.00 1.56 19.33
C GLN A 177 -2.53 0.98 17.99
N ASP A 178 -1.32 0.43 17.96
CA ASP A 178 -0.80 -0.28 16.79
C ASP A 178 -1.70 -1.46 16.40
N PHE A 179 -2.13 -2.25 17.37
CA PHE A 179 -3.04 -3.37 17.13
C PHE A 179 -4.38 -2.91 16.56
N ASP A 180 -4.94 -1.83 17.04
CA ASP A 180 -6.19 -1.27 16.52
C ASP A 180 -6.03 -0.78 15.07
N ILE A 181 -4.94 -0.07 14.78
CA ILE A 181 -4.60 0.40 13.43
C ILE A 181 -4.44 -0.78 12.47
N ILE A 182 -3.65 -1.78 12.84
CA ILE A 182 -3.40 -2.95 12.00
C ILE A 182 -4.68 -3.71 11.71
N LYS A 183 -5.52 -3.89 12.73
CA LYS A 183 -6.82 -4.56 12.58
C LYS A 183 -7.72 -3.82 11.60
N GLU A 184 -7.86 -2.50 11.76
CA GLU A 184 -8.63 -1.67 10.84
C GLU A 184 -8.13 -1.78 9.39
N LEU A 185 -6.81 -1.73 9.20
CA LEU A 185 -6.19 -1.83 7.88
C LEU A 185 -6.41 -3.21 7.24
N LEU A 186 -6.29 -4.29 8.01
CA LEU A 186 -6.57 -5.65 7.54
C LEU A 186 -8.03 -5.82 7.15
N GLU A 187 -8.96 -5.36 7.99
CA GLU A 187 -10.40 -5.42 7.71
C GLU A 187 -10.76 -4.62 6.45
N LYS A 188 -10.22 -3.43 6.27
CA LYS A 188 -10.38 -2.65 5.03
C LYS A 188 -9.78 -3.37 3.82
N HIS A 189 -8.56 -3.90 3.96
CA HIS A 189 -7.90 -4.62 2.87
C HIS A 189 -8.72 -5.83 2.45
N TYR A 190 -9.19 -6.62 3.40
CA TYR A 190 -10.09 -7.74 3.12
C TYR A 190 -11.39 -7.29 2.46
N SER A 191 -12.04 -6.26 2.98
CA SER A 191 -13.31 -5.78 2.43
C SER A 191 -13.20 -5.29 0.98
N TYR A 192 -12.09 -4.66 0.61
CA TYR A 192 -11.85 -4.17 -0.74
C TYR A 192 -11.40 -5.25 -1.73
N THR A 193 -10.61 -6.21 -1.27
CA THR A 193 -9.86 -7.10 -2.14
C THR A 193 -10.24 -8.58 -1.99
N HIS A 194 -10.83 -9.00 -0.88
CA HIS A 194 -11.01 -10.39 -0.47
C HIS A 194 -9.67 -11.15 -0.39
N SER A 195 -8.65 -10.49 0.14
CA SER A 195 -7.31 -11.04 0.34
C SER A 195 -7.35 -12.26 1.25
N GLY A 196 -6.88 -13.40 0.75
CA GLY A 196 -6.82 -14.65 1.56
C GLY A 196 -5.83 -14.56 2.72
N ILE A 197 -4.69 -13.85 2.54
CA ILE A 197 -3.73 -13.65 3.64
C ILE A 197 -4.29 -12.71 4.71
N ALA A 198 -5.02 -11.68 4.33
CA ALA A 198 -5.66 -10.81 5.32
C ALA A 198 -6.75 -11.55 6.11
N GLU A 199 -7.55 -12.38 5.45
CA GLU A 199 -8.54 -13.25 6.10
C GLU A 199 -7.88 -14.20 7.09
N GLU A 200 -6.80 -14.88 6.68
CA GLU A 200 -6.05 -15.82 7.53
C GLU A 200 -5.52 -15.11 8.79
N ILE A 201 -4.96 -13.91 8.64
CA ILE A 201 -4.44 -13.12 9.77
C ILE A 201 -5.57 -12.67 10.70
N ILE A 202 -6.70 -12.23 10.17
CA ILE A 202 -7.86 -11.80 10.97
C ILE A 202 -8.42 -12.97 11.79
N LEU A 203 -8.55 -14.15 11.18
CA LEU A 203 -9.08 -15.34 11.84
C LEU A 203 -8.13 -15.90 12.91
N ASN A 204 -6.82 -15.78 12.69
CA ASN A 204 -5.78 -16.31 13.56
C ASN A 204 -5.02 -15.20 14.29
N TRP A 205 -5.71 -14.25 14.89
CA TRP A 205 -5.18 -12.99 15.49
C TRP A 205 -4.04 -13.16 16.52
N ASN A 206 -3.19 -14.18 16.40
CA ASN A 206 -1.94 -14.33 17.14
C ASN A 206 -0.79 -13.74 16.31
N LEU A 207 -0.73 -12.41 16.26
CA LEU A 207 0.16 -11.70 15.36
C LEU A 207 1.61 -11.71 15.82
N SER A 208 2.48 -12.16 14.93
CA SER A 208 3.88 -11.82 14.96
C SER A 208 4.12 -10.68 13.96
N LEU A 209 4.18 -9.46 14.45
CA LEU A 209 4.42 -8.26 13.66
C LEU A 209 5.69 -7.57 14.10
N ILE A 210 6.33 -6.88 13.15
CA ILE A 210 7.46 -5.99 13.39
C ILE A 210 6.98 -4.57 13.08
N HIS A 211 7.26 -3.66 14.00
CA HIS A 211 7.04 -2.23 13.86
C HIS A 211 8.40 -1.55 13.60
N ILE A 212 8.45 -0.70 12.59
CA ILE A 212 9.57 0.18 12.24
C ILE A 212 9.07 1.59 12.07
#